data_58688302859902ca456ecb0e83efb541
#
_entry.id   58688302859902ca456ecb0e83efb541
#
_cell.length_a   1.000
_cell.length_b   1.000
_cell.length_c   1.000
_cell.angle_alpha   90.00
_cell.angle_beta   90.00
_cell.angle_gamma   90.00
#
_symmetry.space_group_name_H-M   'P 1'
#
loop_
_entity.id
_entity.type
_entity.pdbx_description
1 polymer ?
#
loop_
_entity_poly.entity_id
_entity_poly.type
_entity_poly.pdbx_seq_one_letter_code
_entity_poly.pdbx_strand_id
1 'polypeptide(L)'
;MSKTYIPAHYHTPLNVYEMQRAIEFIKSNFQVNLSNALNLRRVSAPLFVEENSGLNDNLNGVERPVSFDSPDVGHNAQVVQSLAKWKRLALKRYEFNVGKGLFTDMNAIRRDEEVDNLHSIYVDQWDWEKVIDAGDRNVSYLKRTVRDIVGAIVETNDALGIAFPSLHTKLSRDVFFITTQELEDKYPDLTPKQREDAICREHGTVFLMQIGLTLHSGIKHDGRAPDYDDWTLNGDLLFWNDVLGRAFEISSMGIRVSPESLDHQLTVSGCDDRRELPFHKMLLAGELPLTMGGGIGQSRLCMLMIGTAHIGEVQVSLWDDDTLKTCADAGILLL
;
A
#
# COMPACT_ATOMS: atom_id res chain seq x y z
N MET A 1 26.68 4.22 -4.36
CA MET A 1 26.10 5.50 -4.84
C MET A 1 24.72 5.59 -4.24
N SER A 2 24.36 6.71 -3.65
CA SER A 2 23.01 6.92 -3.10
C SER A 2 21.95 6.67 -4.18
N LYS A 3 20.86 6.02 -3.80
CA LYS A 3 19.66 5.90 -4.64
C LYS A 3 18.76 7.12 -4.49
N THR A 4 19.09 8.02 -3.55
CA THR A 4 18.43 9.29 -3.30
C THR A 4 18.92 10.35 -4.28
N TYR A 5 17.99 11.05 -4.91
CA TYR A 5 18.28 12.23 -5.72
C TYR A 5 17.34 13.37 -5.36
N ILE A 6 17.82 14.59 -5.48
CA ILE A 6 17.01 15.78 -5.26
C ILE A 6 16.84 16.52 -6.59
N PRO A 7 15.59 16.77 -7.03
CA PRO A 7 15.35 17.50 -8.27
C PRO A 7 15.98 18.90 -8.25
N ALA A 8 16.48 19.34 -9.42
CA ALA A 8 17.06 20.68 -9.54
C ALA A 8 16.03 21.75 -9.11
N HIS A 9 16.50 22.72 -8.31
CA HIS A 9 15.65 23.81 -7.78
C HIS A 9 14.53 23.37 -6.82
N TYR A 10 14.55 22.15 -6.33
CA TYR A 10 13.62 21.72 -5.29
C TYR A 10 13.97 22.44 -3.97
N HIS A 11 12.93 22.87 -3.26
CA HIS A 11 13.01 23.37 -1.88
C HIS A 11 11.85 22.77 -1.09
N THR A 12 12.11 22.35 0.14
CA THR A 12 11.07 21.89 1.06
C THR A 12 9.98 22.97 1.20
N PRO A 13 8.71 22.65 0.91
CA PRO A 13 7.66 23.67 0.77
C PRO A 13 7.22 24.31 2.08
N LEU A 14 7.49 23.69 3.22
CA LEU A 14 7.10 24.13 4.56
C LEU A 14 8.29 24.10 5.52
N ASN A 15 8.32 24.97 6.53
CA ASN A 15 9.26 24.80 7.64
C ASN A 15 8.87 23.59 8.49
N VAL A 16 9.76 23.13 9.38
CA VAL A 16 9.58 21.87 10.15
C VAL A 16 8.31 21.88 10.99
N TYR A 17 7.97 22.99 11.64
CA TYR A 17 6.76 23.09 12.45
C TYR A 17 5.48 23.03 11.60
N GLU A 18 5.45 23.73 10.49
CA GLU A 18 4.33 23.67 9.55
C GLU A 18 4.22 22.29 8.87
N MET A 19 5.36 21.63 8.61
CA MET A 19 5.39 20.26 8.12
C MET A 19 4.67 19.31 9.08
N GLN A 20 4.98 19.37 10.37
CA GLN A 20 4.31 18.54 11.39
C GLN A 20 2.80 18.82 11.46
N ARG A 21 2.39 20.10 11.36
CA ARG A 21 0.98 20.50 11.31
C ARG A 21 0.27 19.97 10.05
N ALA A 22 0.94 20.01 8.90
CA ALA A 22 0.37 19.48 7.65
C ALA A 22 0.21 17.96 7.69
N ILE A 23 1.21 17.24 8.24
CA ILE A 23 1.14 15.79 8.45
C ILE A 23 -0.03 15.43 9.38
N GLU A 24 -0.17 16.12 10.52
CA GLU A 24 -1.29 15.93 11.45
C GLU A 24 -2.64 16.18 10.75
N PHE A 25 -2.75 17.27 9.99
CA PHE A 25 -3.94 17.63 9.25
C PHE A 25 -4.33 16.55 8.23
N ILE A 26 -3.38 16.09 7.41
CA ILE A 26 -3.61 15.03 6.41
C ILE A 26 -4.07 13.76 7.10
N LYS A 27 -3.33 13.28 8.11
CA LYS A 27 -3.64 12.02 8.81
C LYS A 27 -5.02 12.06 9.46
N SER A 28 -5.36 13.15 10.14
CA SER A 28 -6.65 13.31 10.83
C SER A 28 -7.84 13.39 9.86
N ASN A 29 -7.71 14.15 8.77
CA ASN A 29 -8.80 14.32 7.80
C ASN A 29 -8.97 13.07 6.93
N PHE A 30 -7.87 12.50 6.41
CA PHE A 30 -7.96 11.36 5.50
C PHE A 30 -8.58 10.13 6.16
N GLN A 31 -8.22 9.82 7.41
CA GLN A 31 -8.84 8.67 8.11
C GLN A 31 -10.36 8.82 8.27
N VAL A 32 -10.86 10.04 8.44
CA VAL A 32 -12.30 10.32 8.52
C VAL A 32 -12.95 10.15 7.15
N ASN A 33 -12.36 10.74 6.11
CA ASN A 33 -12.87 10.66 4.75
C ASN A 33 -12.89 9.20 4.24
N LEU A 34 -11.80 8.45 4.47
CA LEU A 34 -11.71 7.03 4.11
C LEU A 34 -12.76 6.19 4.87
N SER A 35 -12.89 6.43 6.19
CA SER A 35 -13.87 5.70 7.02
C SER A 35 -15.30 5.91 6.55
N ASN A 36 -15.64 7.13 6.17
CA ASN A 36 -16.96 7.48 5.66
C ASN A 36 -17.19 6.86 4.27
N ALA A 37 -16.22 6.99 3.35
CA ALA A 37 -16.33 6.50 1.99
C ALA A 37 -16.53 4.97 1.94
N LEU A 38 -15.84 4.22 2.80
CA LEU A 38 -15.84 2.75 2.78
C LEU A 38 -16.65 2.10 3.90
N ASN A 39 -17.28 2.87 4.81
CA ASN A 39 -17.99 2.39 6.00
C ASN A 39 -17.09 1.56 6.93
N LEU A 40 -15.97 2.15 7.36
CA LEU A 40 -14.97 1.50 8.19
C LEU A 40 -15.08 1.93 9.66
N ARG A 41 -14.56 1.07 10.55
CA ARG A 41 -14.34 1.38 11.96
C ARG A 41 -12.88 1.16 12.32
N ARG A 42 -12.29 2.10 13.05
CA ARG A 42 -10.92 1.93 13.54
C ARG A 42 -10.88 0.83 14.61
N VAL A 43 -9.91 -0.07 14.50
CA VAL A 43 -9.69 -1.15 15.46
C VAL A 43 -8.24 -1.16 15.94
N SER A 44 -7.99 -1.76 17.11
CA SER A 44 -6.65 -2.08 17.58
C SER A 44 -6.07 -3.23 16.75
N ALA A 45 -4.80 -3.13 16.37
CA ALA A 45 -4.09 -4.12 15.57
C ALA A 45 -2.76 -4.51 16.21
N PRO A 46 -2.23 -5.70 15.93
CA PRO A 46 -0.94 -6.13 16.45
C PRO A 46 0.22 -5.43 15.74
N LEU A 47 1.30 -5.16 16.48
CA LEU A 47 2.60 -4.80 15.92
C LEU A 47 3.38 -6.04 15.46
N PHE A 48 3.10 -7.20 16.07
CA PHE A 48 3.74 -8.47 15.80
C PHE A 48 2.73 -9.62 15.90
N VAL A 49 3.03 -10.70 15.21
CA VAL A 49 2.21 -11.92 15.20
C VAL A 49 3.08 -13.14 15.49
N GLU A 50 2.46 -14.25 15.90
CA GLU A 50 3.15 -15.52 16.07
C GLU A 50 3.72 -16.01 14.72
N GLU A 51 4.97 -16.48 14.72
CA GLU A 51 5.74 -16.85 13.53
C GLU A 51 5.01 -17.88 12.64
N ASN A 52 4.42 -18.91 13.26
CA ASN A 52 3.80 -20.02 12.54
C ASN A 52 2.27 -19.85 12.35
N SER A 53 1.73 -18.67 12.63
CA SER A 53 0.28 -18.40 12.48
C SER A 53 -0.19 -18.31 11.03
N GLY A 54 0.72 -18.04 10.09
CA GLY A 54 0.40 -17.70 8.70
C GLY A 54 -0.14 -16.29 8.51
N LEU A 55 -0.13 -15.44 9.55
CA LEU A 55 -0.71 -14.09 9.51
C LEU A 55 0.26 -13.04 8.99
N ASN A 56 1.59 -13.22 9.12
CA ASN A 56 2.54 -12.25 8.59
C ASN A 56 2.59 -12.33 7.05
N ASP A 57 2.94 -11.23 6.43
CA ASP A 57 3.20 -11.16 4.99
C ASP A 57 4.61 -11.64 4.69
N ASN A 58 4.76 -12.41 3.63
CA ASN A 58 6.07 -12.83 3.14
C ASN A 58 6.54 -11.97 1.95
N LEU A 59 5.82 -10.89 1.64
CA LEU A 59 6.07 -10.00 0.51
C LEU A 59 6.33 -10.80 -0.78
N ASN A 60 7.52 -10.68 -1.37
CA ASN A 60 7.93 -11.46 -2.54
C ASN A 60 8.49 -12.85 -2.20
N GLY A 61 8.59 -13.17 -0.90
CA GLY A 61 9.06 -14.47 -0.40
C GLY A 61 10.56 -14.56 -0.14
N VAL A 62 11.30 -13.47 -0.33
CA VAL A 62 12.74 -13.37 -0.08
C VAL A 62 13.09 -12.46 1.09
N GLU A 63 12.20 -11.54 1.44
CA GLU A 63 12.38 -10.58 2.52
C GLU A 63 12.22 -11.28 3.88
N ARG A 64 13.14 -10.99 4.79
CA ARG A 64 13.19 -11.58 6.12
C ARG A 64 12.42 -10.72 7.12
N PRO A 65 11.48 -11.26 7.89
CA PRO A 65 10.85 -10.51 8.98
C PRO A 65 11.85 -10.24 10.12
N VAL A 66 11.55 -9.24 10.95
CA VAL A 66 12.21 -9.06 12.24
C VAL A 66 11.56 -10.00 13.25
N SER A 67 12.29 -11.02 13.69
CA SER A 67 11.80 -12.02 14.65
C SER A 67 12.44 -11.82 16.01
N PHE A 68 11.72 -12.18 17.07
CA PHE A 68 12.19 -12.18 18.45
C PHE A 68 11.50 -13.29 19.25
N ASP A 69 12.16 -13.75 20.32
CA ASP A 69 11.60 -14.68 21.28
C ASP A 69 10.78 -13.93 22.36
N SER A 70 9.76 -14.60 22.88
CA SER A 70 8.98 -14.10 24.00
C SER A 70 8.88 -15.21 25.07
N PRO A 71 9.76 -15.19 26.09
CA PRO A 71 9.86 -16.28 27.07
C PRO A 71 8.54 -16.57 27.80
N ASP A 72 7.80 -15.55 28.20
CA ASP A 72 6.53 -15.72 28.92
C ASP A 72 5.39 -16.26 28.03
N VAL A 73 5.45 -15.99 26.73
CA VAL A 73 4.46 -16.49 25.75
C VAL A 73 4.82 -17.88 25.24
N GLY A 74 6.10 -18.22 25.24
CA GLY A 74 6.62 -19.54 24.82
C GLY A 74 6.65 -19.74 23.29
N HIS A 75 6.42 -18.69 22.49
CA HIS A 75 6.44 -18.71 21.04
C HIS A 75 7.28 -17.57 20.48
N ASN A 76 7.89 -17.80 19.31
CA ASN A 76 8.54 -16.73 18.54
C ASN A 76 7.49 -15.83 17.92
N ALA A 77 7.79 -14.53 17.90
CA ALA A 77 6.99 -13.50 17.27
C ALA A 77 7.76 -12.81 16.14
N GLN A 78 7.01 -12.31 15.17
CA GLN A 78 7.55 -11.53 14.06
C GLN A 78 6.85 -10.18 14.01
N VAL A 79 7.62 -9.10 13.90
CA VAL A 79 7.07 -7.79 13.57
C VAL A 79 6.40 -7.89 12.19
N VAL A 80 5.20 -7.34 12.06
CA VAL A 80 4.44 -7.45 10.82
C VAL A 80 5.16 -6.76 9.66
N GLN A 81 5.08 -7.35 8.47
CA GLN A 81 5.44 -6.73 7.20
C GLN A 81 4.21 -6.18 6.47
N SER A 82 3.03 -6.77 6.70
CA SER A 82 1.70 -6.21 6.43
C SER A 82 0.64 -6.85 7.32
N LEU A 83 -0.55 -6.26 7.38
CA LEU A 83 -1.70 -6.79 8.12
C LEU A 83 -2.77 -7.42 7.20
N ALA A 84 -2.47 -7.66 5.93
CA ALA A 84 -3.45 -8.12 4.95
C ALA A 84 -4.23 -9.35 5.42
N LYS A 85 -3.54 -10.37 5.92
CA LYS A 85 -4.16 -11.62 6.41
C LYS A 85 -4.81 -11.45 7.78
N TRP A 86 -4.17 -10.70 8.68
CA TRP A 86 -4.72 -10.45 10.02
C TRP A 86 -6.07 -9.72 9.97
N LYS A 87 -6.22 -8.69 9.11
CA LYS A 87 -7.47 -7.92 8.99
C LYS A 87 -8.66 -8.81 8.67
N ARG A 88 -8.50 -9.76 7.74
CA ARG A 88 -9.56 -10.70 7.38
C ARG A 88 -9.96 -11.60 8.56
N LEU A 89 -8.97 -12.09 9.33
CA LEU A 89 -9.23 -12.85 10.56
C LEU A 89 -9.92 -11.99 11.62
N ALA A 90 -9.52 -10.71 11.76
CA ALA A 90 -10.13 -9.77 12.68
C ALA A 90 -11.60 -9.49 12.35
N LEU A 91 -11.95 -9.33 11.07
CA LEU A 91 -13.35 -9.17 10.64
C LEU A 91 -14.23 -10.35 11.08
N LYS A 92 -13.72 -11.60 10.97
CA LYS A 92 -14.41 -12.78 11.50
C LYS A 92 -14.55 -12.71 13.03
N ARG A 93 -13.43 -12.48 13.73
CA ARG A 93 -13.39 -12.48 15.21
C ARG A 93 -14.23 -11.39 15.84
N TYR A 94 -14.35 -10.24 15.17
CA TYR A 94 -15.10 -9.08 15.64
C TYR A 94 -16.52 -9.02 15.06
N GLU A 95 -16.96 -10.07 14.37
CA GLU A 95 -18.30 -10.26 13.84
C GLU A 95 -18.80 -9.12 12.93
N PHE A 96 -17.92 -8.64 12.04
CA PHE A 96 -18.29 -7.63 11.06
C PHE A 96 -19.24 -8.21 10.00
N ASN A 97 -20.32 -7.49 9.73
CA ASN A 97 -21.31 -7.85 8.71
C ASN A 97 -20.91 -7.36 7.31
N VAL A 98 -21.54 -7.95 6.28
CA VAL A 98 -21.42 -7.52 4.89
C VAL A 98 -21.66 -6.00 4.75
N GLY A 99 -20.82 -5.33 3.97
CA GLY A 99 -20.84 -3.90 3.74
C GLY A 99 -20.17 -3.06 4.82
N LYS A 100 -19.69 -3.66 5.91
CA LYS A 100 -18.92 -2.99 6.98
C LYS A 100 -17.46 -3.47 6.95
N GLY A 101 -16.56 -2.59 7.38
CA GLY A 101 -15.14 -2.90 7.42
C GLY A 101 -14.42 -2.28 8.61
N LEU A 102 -13.17 -2.62 8.72
CA LEU A 102 -12.22 -2.06 9.69
C LEU A 102 -11.09 -1.31 8.98
N PHE A 103 -10.46 -0.40 9.70
CA PHE A 103 -9.12 0.08 9.38
C PHE A 103 -8.29 0.21 10.66
N THR A 104 -6.99 0.26 10.48
CA THR A 104 -6.04 0.44 11.57
C THR A 104 -4.82 1.20 11.09
N ASP A 105 -4.08 1.80 12.03
CA ASP A 105 -2.74 2.29 11.76
C ASP A 105 -1.77 1.11 11.86
N MET A 106 -1.29 0.65 10.73
CA MET A 106 -0.24 -0.35 10.66
C MET A 106 1.13 0.31 10.77
N ASN A 107 1.98 -0.26 11.61
CA ASN A 107 3.40 0.06 11.68
C ASN A 107 4.17 -1.24 11.38
N ALA A 108 4.98 -1.23 10.33
CA ALA A 108 5.73 -2.40 9.87
C ALA A 108 7.22 -2.10 9.75
N ILE A 109 8.04 -3.14 9.88
CA ILE A 109 9.47 -3.07 9.61
C ILE A 109 9.77 -3.99 8.44
N ARG A 110 10.28 -3.43 7.35
CA ARG A 110 10.80 -4.16 6.20
C ARG A 110 12.32 -4.05 6.21
N ARG A 111 12.96 -4.94 6.97
CA ARG A 111 14.40 -4.87 7.27
C ARG A 111 15.32 -4.97 6.05
N ASP A 112 14.85 -5.62 4.99
CA ASP A 112 15.60 -5.83 3.74
C ASP A 112 15.21 -4.82 2.64
N GLU A 113 14.45 -3.75 3.00
CA GLU A 113 14.04 -2.71 2.05
C GLU A 113 15.23 -1.90 1.55
N GLU A 114 15.27 -1.66 0.26
CA GLU A 114 16.23 -0.73 -0.34
C GLU A 114 15.73 0.71 -0.17
N VAL A 115 16.42 1.49 0.67
CA VAL A 115 16.05 2.88 0.93
C VAL A 115 16.37 3.78 -0.27
N ASP A 116 15.41 4.65 -0.60
CA ASP A 116 15.52 5.67 -1.65
C ASP A 116 14.60 6.85 -1.33
N ASN A 117 14.27 7.69 -2.30
CA ASN A 117 13.33 8.80 -2.11
C ASN A 117 11.95 8.38 -1.58
N LEU A 118 11.51 7.17 -1.90
CA LEU A 118 10.14 6.67 -1.67
C LEU A 118 10.06 5.55 -0.64
N HIS A 119 11.16 4.85 -0.39
CA HIS A 119 11.22 3.65 0.42
C HIS A 119 12.01 3.86 1.70
N SER A 120 11.46 3.37 2.79
CA SER A 120 12.04 3.37 4.13
C SER A 120 11.87 1.98 4.74
N ILE A 121 12.77 1.60 5.65
CA ILE A 121 12.63 0.37 6.44
C ILE A 121 11.41 0.39 7.37
N TYR A 122 10.91 1.59 7.72
CA TYR A 122 9.67 1.78 8.47
C TYR A 122 8.53 2.09 7.50
N VAL A 123 7.45 1.31 7.57
CA VAL A 123 6.26 1.45 6.74
C VAL A 123 5.05 1.73 7.61
N ASP A 124 4.37 2.84 7.35
CA ASP A 124 3.12 3.23 8.00
C ASP A 124 1.97 3.26 7.00
N GLN A 125 0.87 2.58 7.31
CA GLN A 125 -0.30 2.51 6.43
C GLN A 125 -1.61 2.68 7.20
N TRP A 126 -2.64 3.28 6.55
CA TRP A 126 -4.01 2.95 6.88
C TRP A 126 -4.33 1.62 6.21
N ASP A 127 -4.30 0.58 7.00
CA ASP A 127 -4.60 -0.77 6.55
C ASP A 127 -6.08 -1.03 6.76
N TRP A 128 -6.82 -1.26 5.68
CA TRP A 128 -8.27 -1.42 5.70
C TRP A 128 -8.73 -2.74 5.10
N GLU A 129 -9.89 -3.24 5.56
CA GLU A 129 -10.51 -4.45 5.05
C GLU A 129 -12.02 -4.37 5.27
N LYS A 130 -12.81 -4.81 4.29
CA LYS A 130 -14.27 -4.75 4.30
C LYS A 130 -14.86 -6.11 3.92
N VAL A 131 -15.92 -6.55 4.64
CA VAL A 131 -16.68 -7.75 4.28
C VAL A 131 -17.55 -7.43 3.06
N ILE A 132 -17.48 -8.28 2.05
CA ILE A 132 -18.25 -8.17 0.81
C ILE A 132 -19.15 -9.39 0.60
N ASP A 133 -20.15 -9.24 -0.26
CA ASP A 133 -20.97 -10.36 -0.70
C ASP A 133 -20.30 -11.12 -1.87
N ALA A 134 -20.72 -12.35 -2.12
CA ALA A 134 -20.24 -13.14 -3.25
C ALA A 134 -20.48 -12.44 -4.60
N GLY A 135 -21.62 -11.74 -4.74
CA GLY A 135 -21.95 -10.94 -5.91
C GLY A 135 -21.07 -9.73 -6.14
N ASP A 136 -20.35 -9.28 -5.10
CA ASP A 136 -19.40 -8.14 -5.18
C ASP A 136 -18.00 -8.55 -5.67
N ARG A 137 -17.71 -9.84 -5.83
CA ARG A 137 -16.43 -10.33 -6.35
C ARG A 137 -16.32 -10.10 -7.86
N ASN A 138 -16.19 -8.85 -8.27
CA ASN A 138 -16.09 -8.47 -9.68
C ASN A 138 -15.33 -7.15 -9.88
N VAL A 139 -14.85 -6.93 -11.10
CA VAL A 139 -14.08 -5.73 -11.50
C VAL A 139 -14.89 -4.43 -11.32
N SER A 140 -16.21 -4.47 -11.48
CA SER A 140 -17.05 -3.26 -11.33
C SER A 140 -17.08 -2.79 -9.87
N TYR A 141 -17.14 -3.73 -8.92
CA TYR A 141 -17.06 -3.42 -7.48
C TYR A 141 -15.67 -2.88 -7.13
N LEU A 142 -14.60 -3.53 -7.62
CA LEU A 142 -13.22 -3.06 -7.46
C LEU A 142 -13.07 -1.60 -7.95
N LYS A 143 -13.47 -1.32 -9.18
CA LYS A 143 -13.37 0.03 -9.77
C LYS A 143 -14.18 1.09 -9.01
N ARG A 144 -15.35 0.74 -8.48
CA ARG A 144 -16.15 1.64 -7.64
C ARG A 144 -15.42 1.99 -6.36
N THR A 145 -14.92 0.99 -5.63
CA THR A 145 -14.18 1.20 -4.38
C THR A 145 -12.92 2.03 -4.59
N VAL A 146 -12.19 1.83 -5.71
CA VAL A 146 -11.04 2.68 -6.06
C VAL A 146 -11.46 4.14 -6.21
N ARG A 147 -12.58 4.42 -6.91
CA ARG A 147 -13.07 5.81 -7.05
C ARG A 147 -13.47 6.43 -5.72
N ASP A 148 -14.05 5.64 -4.81
CA ASP A 148 -14.40 6.12 -3.46
C ASP A 148 -13.14 6.51 -2.67
N ILE A 149 -12.06 5.72 -2.76
CA ILE A 149 -10.76 6.02 -2.14
C ILE A 149 -10.13 7.26 -2.76
N VAL A 150 -10.10 7.37 -4.08
CA VAL A 150 -9.56 8.56 -4.78
C VAL A 150 -10.39 9.81 -4.42
N GLY A 151 -11.71 9.67 -4.27
CA GLY A 151 -12.56 10.74 -3.76
C GLY A 151 -12.10 11.24 -2.39
N ALA A 152 -11.87 10.34 -1.44
CA ALA A 152 -11.38 10.68 -0.09
C ALA A 152 -9.98 11.32 -0.12
N ILE A 153 -9.09 10.85 -1.00
CA ILE A 153 -7.75 11.44 -1.20
C ILE A 153 -7.87 12.88 -1.70
N VAL A 154 -8.65 13.12 -2.75
CA VAL A 154 -8.79 14.46 -3.34
C VAL A 154 -9.48 15.43 -2.39
N GLU A 155 -10.53 15.00 -1.67
CA GLU A 155 -11.18 15.82 -0.64
C GLU A 155 -10.22 16.25 0.47
N THR A 156 -9.33 15.36 0.88
CA THR A 156 -8.29 15.67 1.87
C THR A 156 -7.27 16.67 1.31
N ASN A 157 -6.84 16.49 0.06
CA ASN A 157 -5.93 17.40 -0.61
C ASN A 157 -6.51 18.80 -0.81
N ASP A 158 -7.77 18.90 -1.22
CA ASP A 158 -8.49 20.17 -1.39
C ASP A 158 -8.58 20.93 -0.04
N ALA A 159 -8.91 20.19 1.05
CA ALA A 159 -8.95 20.77 2.39
C ALA A 159 -7.55 21.20 2.87
N LEU A 160 -6.51 20.44 2.54
CA LEU A 160 -5.12 20.79 2.85
C LEU A 160 -4.72 22.10 2.14
N GLY A 161 -5.05 22.26 0.86
CA GLY A 161 -4.75 23.49 0.10
C GLY A 161 -5.43 24.73 0.67
N ILE A 162 -6.60 24.58 1.30
CA ILE A 162 -7.28 25.67 2.02
C ILE A 162 -6.53 26.00 3.33
N ALA A 163 -6.12 24.98 4.08
CA ALA A 163 -5.44 25.16 5.37
C ALA A 163 -3.98 25.64 5.21
N PHE A 164 -3.33 25.27 4.10
CA PHE A 164 -1.93 25.58 3.76
C PHE A 164 -1.85 26.16 2.34
N PRO A 165 -2.18 27.45 2.12
CA PRO A 165 -2.27 28.02 0.77
C PRO A 165 -0.96 28.04 -0.03
N SER A 166 0.19 27.79 0.60
CA SER A 166 1.49 27.63 -0.08
C SER A 166 1.66 26.28 -0.77
N LEU A 167 0.80 25.29 -0.48
CA LEU A 167 0.80 23.98 -1.11
C LEU A 167 -0.07 24.00 -2.37
N HIS A 168 0.47 23.49 -3.48
CA HIS A 168 -0.15 23.61 -4.80
C HIS A 168 -0.40 22.29 -5.50
N THR A 169 -0.26 21.14 -4.80
CA THR A 169 -0.49 19.82 -5.37
C THR A 169 -1.94 19.68 -5.84
N LYS A 170 -2.10 19.30 -7.11
CA LYS A 170 -3.42 19.05 -7.72
C LYS A 170 -3.56 17.57 -8.04
N LEU A 171 -4.59 16.95 -7.51
CA LEU A 171 -4.91 15.55 -7.74
C LEU A 171 -6.24 15.44 -8.51
N SER A 172 -6.28 14.53 -9.51
CA SER A 172 -7.49 14.30 -10.29
C SER A 172 -8.38 13.24 -9.64
N ARG A 173 -9.70 13.49 -9.64
CA ARG A 173 -10.72 12.47 -9.27
C ARG A 173 -10.93 11.43 -10.36
N ASP A 174 -10.56 11.76 -11.60
CA ASP A 174 -10.71 10.85 -12.73
C ASP A 174 -9.63 9.78 -12.66
N VAL A 175 -10.05 8.53 -12.55
CA VAL A 175 -9.15 7.36 -12.48
C VAL A 175 -9.15 6.65 -13.83
N PHE A 176 -7.98 6.54 -14.43
CA PHE A 176 -7.78 5.69 -15.59
C PHE A 176 -7.51 4.24 -15.15
N PHE A 177 -8.27 3.30 -15.68
CA PHE A 177 -8.16 1.87 -15.34
C PHE A 177 -7.53 1.12 -16.51
N ILE A 178 -6.46 0.40 -16.25
CA ILE A 178 -5.76 -0.42 -17.25
C ILE A 178 -5.26 -1.71 -16.59
N THR A 179 -5.24 -2.82 -17.31
CA THR A 179 -4.61 -4.06 -16.85
C THR A 179 -3.12 -4.04 -17.15
N THR A 180 -2.35 -4.85 -16.45
CA THR A 180 -0.91 -5.01 -16.69
C THR A 180 -0.64 -5.50 -18.11
N GLN A 181 -1.51 -6.34 -18.68
CA GLN A 181 -1.39 -6.81 -20.08
C GLN A 181 -1.67 -5.70 -21.08
N GLU A 182 -2.77 -4.95 -20.91
CA GLU A 182 -3.08 -3.80 -21.78
C GLU A 182 -1.95 -2.75 -21.74
N LEU A 183 -1.32 -2.58 -20.58
CA LEU A 183 -0.21 -1.66 -20.40
C LEU A 183 1.07 -2.17 -21.12
N GLU A 184 1.33 -3.47 -21.09
CA GLU A 184 2.41 -4.09 -21.88
C GLU A 184 2.16 -3.93 -23.38
N ASP A 185 0.94 -4.22 -23.83
CA ASP A 185 0.58 -4.13 -25.25
C ASP A 185 0.69 -2.67 -25.78
N LYS A 186 0.38 -1.69 -24.91
CA LYS A 186 0.52 -0.25 -25.23
C LYS A 186 1.98 0.20 -25.32
N TYR A 187 2.86 -0.33 -24.47
CA TYR A 187 4.27 0.06 -24.36
C TYR A 187 5.19 -1.16 -24.33
N PRO A 188 5.27 -1.96 -25.41
CA PRO A 188 5.98 -3.25 -25.41
C PRO A 188 7.48 -3.13 -25.12
N ASP A 189 8.10 -2.03 -25.55
CA ASP A 189 9.55 -1.82 -25.44
C ASP A 189 9.99 -1.22 -24.09
N LEU A 190 9.05 -0.83 -23.22
CA LEU A 190 9.35 -0.24 -21.93
C LEU A 190 9.39 -1.30 -20.83
N THR A 191 10.23 -1.06 -19.82
CA THR A 191 10.19 -1.85 -18.57
C THR A 191 8.91 -1.58 -17.79
N PRO A 192 8.48 -2.48 -16.88
CA PRO A 192 7.28 -2.27 -16.07
C PRO A 192 7.20 -0.88 -15.40
N LYS A 193 8.27 -0.42 -14.76
CA LYS A 193 8.29 0.91 -14.11
C LYS A 193 8.25 2.07 -15.11
N GLN A 194 8.88 1.94 -16.27
CA GLN A 194 8.75 2.93 -17.34
C GLN A 194 7.34 2.98 -17.93
N ARG A 195 6.64 1.84 -17.99
CA ARG A 195 5.22 1.76 -18.40
C ARG A 195 4.33 2.51 -17.42
N GLU A 196 4.56 2.34 -16.10
CA GLU A 196 3.87 3.08 -15.05
C GLU A 196 4.10 4.59 -15.18
N ASP A 197 5.35 5.01 -15.37
CA ASP A 197 5.69 6.43 -15.58
C ASP A 197 5.00 7.02 -16.80
N ALA A 198 4.97 6.29 -17.92
CA ALA A 198 4.35 6.74 -19.16
C ALA A 198 2.84 6.93 -19.00
N ILE A 199 2.14 5.94 -18.43
CA ILE A 199 0.68 5.99 -18.28
C ILE A 199 0.24 6.99 -17.21
N CYS A 200 0.98 7.12 -16.10
CA CYS A 200 0.68 8.11 -15.08
C CYS A 200 0.94 9.54 -15.56
N ARG A 201 1.97 9.76 -16.38
CA ARG A 201 2.20 11.07 -17.01
C ARG A 201 1.05 11.47 -17.93
N GLU A 202 0.44 10.50 -18.64
CA GLU A 202 -0.67 10.74 -19.57
C GLU A 202 -1.99 11.04 -18.83
N HIS A 203 -2.27 10.34 -17.72
CA HIS A 203 -3.60 10.34 -17.07
C HIS A 203 -3.63 10.94 -15.66
N GLY A 204 -2.49 11.16 -15.02
CA GLY A 204 -2.39 11.71 -13.66
C GLY A 204 -2.70 10.68 -12.56
N THR A 205 -3.89 10.08 -12.58
CA THR A 205 -4.34 9.05 -11.61
C THR A 205 -4.68 7.76 -12.35
N VAL A 206 -4.01 6.68 -12.00
CA VAL A 206 -4.13 5.37 -12.68
C VAL A 206 -4.38 4.26 -11.66
N PHE A 207 -5.27 3.35 -11.97
CA PHE A 207 -5.38 2.08 -11.26
C PHE A 207 -4.94 0.94 -12.17
N LEU A 208 -3.77 0.40 -11.88
CA LEU A 208 -3.14 -0.67 -12.65
C LEU A 208 -3.60 -2.02 -12.11
N MET A 209 -4.40 -2.75 -12.89
CA MET A 209 -5.08 -3.98 -12.47
C MET A 209 -4.33 -5.25 -12.85
N GLN A 210 -4.64 -6.35 -12.16
CA GLN A 210 -4.20 -7.71 -12.45
C GLN A 210 -2.69 -7.91 -12.27
N ILE A 211 -2.16 -7.43 -11.16
CA ILE A 211 -0.77 -7.62 -10.77
C ILE A 211 -0.59 -9.03 -10.20
N GLY A 212 0.52 -9.67 -10.55
CA GLY A 212 0.85 -11.06 -10.16
C GLY A 212 0.67 -12.08 -11.28
N LEU A 213 -0.13 -11.76 -12.31
CA LEU A 213 -0.28 -12.60 -13.49
C LEU A 213 0.97 -12.54 -14.38
N THR A 214 1.22 -13.65 -15.10
CA THR A 214 2.25 -13.70 -16.12
C THR A 214 1.72 -13.08 -17.40
N LEU A 215 2.46 -12.12 -17.96
CA LEU A 215 2.12 -11.40 -19.19
C LEU A 215 2.43 -12.23 -20.44
N HIS A 216 1.96 -11.79 -21.60
CA HIS A 216 2.22 -12.46 -22.87
C HIS A 216 3.72 -12.58 -23.19
N SER A 217 4.54 -11.65 -22.73
CA SER A 217 6.01 -11.72 -22.83
C SER A 217 6.66 -12.82 -21.98
N GLY A 218 5.90 -13.46 -21.09
CA GLY A 218 6.39 -14.48 -20.17
C GLY A 218 6.94 -13.93 -18.85
N ILE A 219 6.96 -12.59 -18.65
CA ILE A 219 7.35 -11.96 -17.39
C ILE A 219 6.11 -11.54 -16.59
N LYS A 220 6.30 -11.21 -15.31
CA LYS A 220 5.28 -10.52 -14.52
C LYS A 220 5.53 -9.01 -14.57
N HIS A 221 4.47 -8.21 -14.48
CA HIS A 221 4.62 -6.76 -14.32
C HIS A 221 5.32 -6.43 -13.01
N ASP A 222 4.81 -7.00 -11.92
CA ASP A 222 5.39 -6.92 -10.58
C ASP A 222 5.07 -8.19 -9.77
N GLY A 223 5.76 -8.39 -8.64
CA GLY A 223 5.48 -9.44 -7.68
C GLY A 223 4.18 -9.22 -6.94
N ARG A 224 3.52 -10.32 -6.54
CA ARG A 224 2.36 -10.27 -5.65
C ARG A 224 2.29 -11.57 -4.86
N ALA A 225 2.19 -11.48 -3.52
CA ALA A 225 2.00 -12.65 -2.68
C ALA A 225 0.74 -13.42 -3.09
N PRO A 226 0.76 -14.77 -3.02
CA PRO A 226 -0.35 -15.60 -3.51
C PRO A 226 -1.53 -15.69 -2.54
N ASP A 227 -1.40 -15.20 -1.31
CA ASP A 227 -2.24 -15.63 -0.20
C ASP A 227 -3.14 -14.54 0.43
N TYR A 228 -3.27 -13.38 -0.24
CA TYR A 228 -4.27 -12.40 0.18
C TYR A 228 -5.05 -11.76 -0.99
N ASP A 229 -4.42 -11.20 -2.03
CA ASP A 229 -5.15 -10.64 -3.18
C ASP A 229 -5.43 -11.69 -4.27
N ASP A 230 -6.65 -11.70 -4.80
CA ASP A 230 -6.96 -12.41 -6.04
C ASP A 230 -6.32 -11.65 -7.21
N TRP A 231 -5.36 -12.27 -7.91
CA TRP A 231 -4.59 -11.61 -8.96
C TRP A 231 -5.42 -11.13 -10.15
N THR A 232 -6.63 -11.65 -10.31
CA THR A 232 -7.57 -11.19 -11.34
C THR A 232 -8.40 -9.99 -10.90
N LEU A 233 -8.41 -9.68 -9.58
CA LEU A 233 -9.27 -8.68 -8.93
C LEU A 233 -8.50 -7.75 -8.00
N ASN A 234 -7.25 -7.46 -8.32
CA ASN A 234 -6.36 -6.57 -7.56
C ASN A 234 -5.81 -5.45 -8.43
N GLY A 235 -5.05 -4.57 -7.82
CA GLY A 235 -4.26 -3.56 -8.51
C GLY A 235 -3.61 -2.56 -7.57
N ASP A 236 -2.82 -1.67 -8.17
CA ASP A 236 -2.14 -0.58 -7.48
C ASP A 236 -2.67 0.76 -7.95
N LEU A 237 -2.92 1.65 -6.98
CA LEU A 237 -3.31 3.02 -7.22
C LEU A 237 -2.07 3.90 -7.32
N LEU A 238 -1.86 4.45 -8.49
CA LEU A 238 -0.72 5.26 -8.85
C LEU A 238 -1.17 6.70 -9.11
N PHE A 239 -0.35 7.65 -8.65
CA PHE A 239 -0.48 9.06 -9.03
C PHE A 239 0.79 9.53 -9.73
N TRP A 240 0.65 10.48 -10.64
CA TRP A 240 1.81 11.19 -11.15
C TRP A 240 2.38 12.11 -10.06
N ASN A 241 3.66 11.97 -9.74
CA ASN A 241 4.37 12.83 -8.82
C ASN A 241 5.15 13.89 -9.60
N ASP A 242 4.67 15.12 -9.58
CA ASP A 242 5.28 16.25 -10.31
C ASP A 242 6.66 16.60 -9.79
N VAL A 243 6.92 16.41 -8.50
CA VAL A 243 8.23 16.73 -7.89
C VAL A 243 9.32 15.79 -8.39
N LEU A 244 9.02 14.49 -8.40
CA LEU A 244 9.99 13.47 -8.80
C LEU A 244 9.91 13.12 -10.30
N GLY A 245 8.85 13.56 -11.01
CA GLY A 245 8.63 13.30 -12.42
C GLY A 245 8.42 11.82 -12.75
N ARG A 246 7.72 11.08 -11.88
CA ARG A 246 7.49 9.64 -12.00
C ARG A 246 6.15 9.20 -11.44
N ALA A 247 5.74 7.97 -11.76
CA ALA A 247 4.61 7.31 -11.10
C ALA A 247 4.91 7.07 -9.62
N PHE A 248 3.88 7.22 -8.80
CA PHE A 248 3.97 7.10 -7.35
C PHE A 248 2.82 6.23 -6.82
N GLU A 249 3.15 5.03 -6.37
CA GLU A 249 2.20 4.11 -5.76
C GLU A 249 1.80 4.58 -4.36
N ILE A 250 0.50 4.80 -4.17
CA ILE A 250 -0.10 5.20 -2.90
C ILE A 250 -0.76 4.03 -2.19
N SER A 251 -1.33 3.09 -2.93
CA SER A 251 -2.07 1.98 -2.36
C SER A 251 -1.97 0.74 -3.24
N SER A 252 -1.77 -0.40 -2.60
CA SER A 252 -2.00 -1.72 -3.16
C SER A 252 -3.26 -2.30 -2.53
N MET A 253 -4.20 -2.82 -3.35
CA MET A 253 -5.49 -3.29 -2.87
C MET A 253 -6.12 -4.32 -3.81
N GLY A 254 -7.07 -5.10 -3.28
CA GLY A 254 -7.80 -6.06 -4.10
C GLY A 254 -8.98 -6.71 -3.38
N ILE A 255 -9.81 -7.35 -4.16
CA ILE A 255 -10.73 -8.35 -3.65
C ILE A 255 -9.88 -9.55 -3.26
N ARG A 256 -10.07 -10.04 -2.03
CA ARG A 256 -9.22 -11.08 -1.47
C ARG A 256 -9.51 -12.43 -2.10
N VAL A 257 -8.52 -13.31 -2.06
CA VAL A 257 -8.66 -14.69 -2.55
C VAL A 257 -9.88 -15.37 -1.94
N SER A 258 -10.59 -16.15 -2.78
CA SER A 258 -11.53 -17.18 -2.34
C SER A 258 -10.76 -18.47 -1.97
N PRO A 259 -11.38 -19.49 -1.38
CA PRO A 259 -10.74 -20.80 -1.22
C PRO A 259 -10.15 -21.34 -2.53
N GLU A 260 -10.88 -21.21 -3.63
CA GLU A 260 -10.47 -21.71 -4.96
C GLU A 260 -9.31 -20.91 -5.55
N SER A 261 -9.36 -19.57 -5.49
CA SER A 261 -8.26 -18.76 -6.01
C SER A 261 -7.01 -18.84 -5.14
N LEU A 262 -7.15 -18.99 -3.80
CA LEU A 262 -6.01 -19.29 -2.92
C LEU A 262 -5.36 -20.62 -3.30
N ASP A 263 -6.16 -21.67 -3.44
CA ASP A 263 -5.67 -23.01 -3.82
C ASP A 263 -4.86 -22.96 -5.11
N HIS A 264 -5.41 -22.31 -6.12
CA HIS A 264 -4.74 -22.11 -7.41
C HIS A 264 -3.45 -21.29 -7.28
N GLN A 265 -3.50 -20.13 -6.60
CA GLN A 265 -2.36 -19.22 -6.50
C GLN A 265 -1.20 -19.80 -5.69
N LEU A 266 -1.48 -20.58 -4.63
CA LEU A 266 -0.44 -21.30 -3.88
C LEU A 266 0.28 -22.31 -4.77
N THR A 267 -0.45 -23.10 -5.56
CA THR A 267 0.14 -24.08 -6.49
C THR A 267 1.01 -23.41 -7.55
N VAL A 268 0.48 -22.37 -8.21
CA VAL A 268 1.22 -21.65 -9.28
C VAL A 268 2.47 -20.95 -8.74
N SER A 269 2.46 -20.56 -7.47
CA SER A 269 3.60 -19.89 -6.81
C SER A 269 4.60 -20.87 -6.17
N GLY A 270 4.29 -22.16 -6.15
CA GLY A 270 5.12 -23.15 -5.45
C GLY A 270 5.15 -22.97 -3.93
N CYS A 271 4.06 -22.44 -3.35
CA CYS A 271 3.92 -22.15 -1.92
C CYS A 271 2.92 -23.11 -1.24
N ASP A 272 2.88 -24.37 -1.66
CA ASP A 272 1.95 -25.38 -1.14
C ASP A 272 2.11 -25.68 0.35
N ASP A 273 3.29 -25.48 0.90
CA ASP A 273 3.60 -25.61 2.33
C ASP A 273 2.75 -24.66 3.20
N ARG A 274 2.36 -23.50 2.68
CA ARG A 274 1.51 -22.54 3.40
C ARG A 274 0.11 -23.08 3.71
N ARG A 275 -0.37 -24.08 2.98
CA ARG A 275 -1.67 -24.74 3.23
C ARG A 275 -1.78 -25.28 4.65
N GLU A 276 -0.65 -25.66 5.25
CA GLU A 276 -0.58 -26.21 6.61
C GLU A 276 -0.68 -25.15 7.71
N LEU A 277 -0.52 -23.87 7.38
CA LEU A 277 -0.59 -22.79 8.36
C LEU A 277 -2.03 -22.51 8.82
N PRO A 278 -2.26 -22.15 10.10
CA PRO A 278 -3.60 -21.99 10.65
C PRO A 278 -4.52 -21.06 9.88
N PHE A 279 -4.03 -19.90 9.47
CA PHE A 279 -4.81 -18.93 8.68
C PHE A 279 -5.25 -19.52 7.33
N HIS A 280 -4.33 -20.20 6.63
CA HIS A 280 -4.61 -20.76 5.30
C HIS A 280 -5.60 -21.93 5.39
N LYS A 281 -5.49 -22.78 6.41
CA LYS A 281 -6.48 -23.85 6.69
C LYS A 281 -7.88 -23.29 6.86
N MET A 282 -8.04 -22.25 7.68
CA MET A 282 -9.35 -21.61 7.87
C MET A 282 -9.92 -21.03 6.57
N LEU A 283 -9.05 -20.43 5.74
CA LEU A 283 -9.47 -19.82 4.48
C LEU A 283 -9.88 -20.89 3.47
N LEU A 284 -9.08 -21.94 3.29
CA LEU A 284 -9.39 -23.07 2.40
C LEU A 284 -10.65 -23.82 2.82
N ALA A 285 -10.93 -23.91 4.14
CA ALA A 285 -12.16 -24.48 4.66
C ALA A 285 -13.41 -23.58 4.49
N GLY A 286 -13.24 -22.36 3.93
CA GLY A 286 -14.35 -21.41 3.76
C GLY A 286 -14.85 -20.79 5.08
N GLU A 287 -14.05 -20.82 6.13
CA GLU A 287 -14.41 -20.30 7.44
C GLU A 287 -14.28 -18.79 7.57
N LEU A 288 -13.53 -18.13 6.68
CA LEU A 288 -13.32 -16.67 6.69
C LEU A 288 -14.30 -15.97 5.74
N PRO A 289 -14.75 -14.75 6.07
CA PRO A 289 -15.64 -14.00 5.19
C PRO A 289 -14.96 -13.66 3.86
N LEU A 290 -15.75 -13.45 2.81
CA LEU A 290 -15.27 -12.82 1.58
C LEU A 290 -15.00 -11.35 1.87
N THR A 291 -13.86 -10.84 1.43
CA THR A 291 -13.43 -9.50 1.76
C THR A 291 -12.74 -8.80 0.60
N MET A 292 -12.66 -7.49 0.71
CA MET A 292 -11.83 -6.61 -0.10
C MET A 292 -11.03 -5.72 0.84
N GLY A 293 -9.78 -5.46 0.52
CA GLY A 293 -8.95 -4.61 1.37
C GLY A 293 -7.70 -4.10 0.69
N GLY A 294 -6.94 -3.30 1.42
CA GLY A 294 -5.70 -2.71 0.94
C GLY A 294 -4.95 -1.98 2.05
N GLY A 295 -3.79 -1.46 1.69
CA GLY A 295 -3.00 -0.56 2.50
C GLY A 295 -2.78 0.76 1.77
N ILE A 296 -2.98 1.88 2.44
CA ILE A 296 -2.69 3.21 1.91
C ILE A 296 -1.54 3.79 2.72
N GLY A 297 -0.41 4.06 2.07
CA GLY A 297 0.79 4.57 2.73
C GLY A 297 0.55 5.94 3.35
N GLN A 298 0.67 6.05 4.68
CA GLN A 298 0.44 7.33 5.39
C GLN A 298 1.50 8.36 5.02
N SER A 299 2.76 8.00 5.16
CA SER A 299 3.87 8.89 4.81
C SER A 299 3.93 9.15 3.31
N ARG A 300 3.64 8.16 2.46
CA ARG A 300 3.54 8.36 1.00
C ARG A 300 2.44 9.35 0.63
N LEU A 301 1.27 9.28 1.27
CA LEU A 301 0.19 10.23 1.01
C LEU A 301 0.57 11.64 1.47
N CYS A 302 1.22 11.79 2.64
CA CYS A 302 1.76 13.07 3.09
C CYS A 302 2.79 13.62 2.10
N MET A 303 3.72 12.80 1.64
CA MET A 303 4.72 13.16 0.64
C MET A 303 4.08 13.67 -0.65
N LEU A 304 3.07 12.97 -1.18
CA LEU A 304 2.36 13.35 -2.40
C LEU A 304 1.64 14.69 -2.23
N MET A 305 0.84 14.86 -1.16
CA MET A 305 -0.02 16.03 -0.97
C MET A 305 0.79 17.29 -0.61
N ILE A 306 1.84 17.16 0.19
CA ILE A 306 2.70 18.29 0.57
C ILE A 306 3.65 18.63 -0.59
N GLY A 307 4.02 17.67 -1.43
CA GLY A 307 4.94 17.87 -2.54
C GLY A 307 6.40 17.82 -2.08
N THR A 308 6.77 16.84 -1.23
CA THR A 308 8.16 16.64 -0.80
C THR A 308 8.92 15.72 -1.75
N ALA A 309 10.25 15.90 -1.83
CA ALA A 309 11.12 15.12 -2.70
C ALA A 309 11.61 13.81 -2.06
N HIS A 310 11.61 13.73 -0.74
CA HIS A 310 12.07 12.57 0.00
C HIS A 310 11.10 12.22 1.12
N ILE A 311 10.81 10.91 1.28
CA ILE A 311 9.87 10.43 2.31
C ILE A 311 10.34 10.79 3.73
N GLY A 312 11.64 10.93 3.96
CA GLY A 312 12.23 11.37 5.22
C GLY A 312 11.88 12.80 5.63
N GLU A 313 11.34 13.62 4.72
CA GLU A 313 10.81 14.95 5.07
C GLU A 313 9.47 14.87 5.82
N VAL A 314 8.79 13.74 5.72
CA VAL A 314 7.46 13.50 6.33
C VAL A 314 7.42 12.28 7.25
N GLN A 315 8.54 11.56 7.38
CA GLN A 315 8.64 10.33 8.17
C GLN A 315 9.99 10.24 8.89
N VAL A 316 9.96 9.97 10.19
CA VAL A 316 11.16 9.64 10.96
C VAL A 316 11.58 8.20 10.66
N SER A 317 12.83 7.99 10.24
CA SER A 317 13.40 6.67 9.96
C SER A 317 14.92 6.69 10.12
N LEU A 318 15.58 5.62 9.66
CA LEU A 318 17.04 5.52 9.57
C LEU A 318 17.45 5.59 8.10
N TRP A 319 18.49 6.38 7.83
CA TRP A 319 19.00 6.62 6.48
C TRP A 319 20.50 6.32 6.42
N ASP A 320 20.97 5.91 5.26
CA ASP A 320 22.40 5.76 5.02
C ASP A 320 23.12 7.12 4.89
N ASP A 321 24.45 7.11 5.08
CA ASP A 321 25.27 8.33 5.09
C ASP A 321 25.20 9.10 3.75
N ASP A 322 25.09 8.40 2.62
CA ASP A 322 24.98 9.02 1.29
C ASP A 322 23.64 9.76 1.15
N THR A 323 22.54 9.17 1.63
CA THR A 323 21.21 9.80 1.67
C THR A 323 21.23 11.04 2.57
N LEU A 324 21.75 10.91 3.81
CA LEU A 324 21.86 12.03 4.75
C LEU A 324 22.67 13.19 4.14
N LYS A 325 23.81 12.87 3.52
CA LYS A 325 24.66 13.86 2.87
C LYS A 325 23.96 14.52 1.68
N THR A 326 23.32 13.74 0.80
CA THR A 326 22.64 14.27 -0.39
C THR A 326 21.52 15.24 0.00
N CYS A 327 20.73 14.92 1.01
CA CYS A 327 19.67 15.79 1.50
C CYS A 327 20.24 17.05 2.18
N ALA A 328 21.27 16.92 3.02
CA ALA A 328 21.90 18.03 3.70
C ALA A 328 22.55 19.02 2.72
N ASP A 329 23.26 18.52 1.69
CA ASP A 329 23.88 19.33 0.64
C ASP A 329 22.82 20.13 -0.16
N ALA A 330 21.60 19.61 -0.26
CA ALA A 330 20.45 20.27 -0.88
C ALA A 330 19.64 21.17 0.09
N GLY A 331 20.06 21.28 1.35
CA GLY A 331 19.34 22.05 2.37
C GLY A 331 18.03 21.42 2.85
N ILE A 332 17.85 20.10 2.66
CA ILE A 332 16.68 19.35 3.07
C ILE A 332 16.95 18.72 4.43
N LEU A 333 16.01 18.95 5.36
CA LEU A 333 16.02 18.29 6.67
C LEU A 333 15.17 17.01 6.60
N LEU A 334 15.76 15.88 6.93
CA LEU A 334 15.06 14.65 7.21
C LEU A 334 14.66 14.62 8.70
N LEU A 335 13.40 14.21 8.99
CA LEU A 335 12.83 14.20 10.34
C LEU A 335 13.49 13.16 11.25
#